data_a923c64a40da881f87c8cf05861235ba
#
_entry.id   a923c64a40da881f87c8cf05861235ba
#
_cell.length_a   1.000
_cell.length_b   1.000
_cell.length_c   1.000
_cell.angle_alpha   90.00
_cell.angle_beta   90.00
_cell.angle_gamma   90.00
#
_symmetry.space_group_name_H-M   'P 1'
#
loop_
_entity.id
_entity.type
_entity.pdbx_description
1 polymer ?
#
loop_
_entity_poly.entity_id
_entity_poly.type
_entity_poly.pdbx_seq_one_letter_code
_entity_poly.pdbx_strand_id
1 'polypeptide(L)'
;MSPRFAIRRVGALLVAVAVVAGCSSTSSSDSGTSSKTSTDIAAVKVTGAAGATPTLTAPKPFAVVKTTRRLITTGTGSIVKPGQRITIDYLGVNGTDGKQFDSSYGKSDRATFTLDDKQIIKGMVTGLSGTPVGSRVLIAIPPADGYGTTGEADAGIGPTDTLLFVVDVKSSGNVLKRATGTAVKPKAGLPKVTLNKSTGQPTITLPKGKAPTTLVAETLIAGKGAKVLKGQTITVHYTGVIWPGGRVFDSSWASGSPASFAIGMGKVITGWDQGLVGKRVGSQVLLVIPPDKGYGASGQPNAKIKGTDTLVFVVDILDAAA
;
A
#
# COMPACT_ATOMS: atom_id res chain seq x y z
N MET A 1 4.59 12.51 12.12
CA MET A 1 3.86 11.47 11.34
C MET A 1 2.39 11.67 11.63
N SER A 2 1.63 12.32 10.74
CA SER A 2 0.17 12.38 10.89
C SER A 2 -0.41 11.02 10.56
N PRO A 3 -1.25 10.43 11.42
CA PRO A 3 -1.88 9.16 11.14
C PRO A 3 -2.83 9.30 9.95
N ARG A 4 -2.66 8.45 8.94
CA ARG A 4 -3.59 8.31 7.81
C ARG A 4 -4.80 7.48 8.25
N PHE A 5 -5.58 7.99 9.24
CA PHE A 5 -6.63 7.22 9.92
C PHE A 5 -7.87 7.00 9.04
N ALA A 6 -8.18 7.93 8.16
CA ALA A 6 -9.45 7.90 7.40
C ALA A 6 -9.59 6.74 6.39
N ILE A 7 -8.53 6.03 6.06
CA ILE A 7 -8.57 4.95 5.06
C ILE A 7 -8.44 3.56 5.70
N ARG A 8 -7.87 3.43 6.91
CA ARG A 8 -7.65 2.15 7.59
C ARG A 8 -8.79 1.79 8.57
N ARG A 9 -9.16 0.52 8.65
CA ARG A 9 -10.01 -0.02 9.73
C ARG A 9 -9.19 -0.07 11.02
N VAL A 10 -9.68 0.55 12.08
CA VAL A 10 -9.26 0.27 13.46
C VAL A 10 -10.09 -0.92 13.95
N GLY A 11 -9.42 -1.96 14.46
CA GLY A 11 -10.11 -3.16 14.94
C GLY A 11 -11.05 -2.82 16.11
N ALA A 12 -12.33 -3.06 15.93
CA ALA A 12 -13.35 -2.81 16.94
C ALA A 12 -13.28 -3.85 18.06
N LEU A 13 -13.03 -3.38 19.29
CA LEU A 13 -13.24 -4.14 20.53
C LEU A 13 -14.70 -3.96 20.92
N LEU A 14 -15.49 -5.07 20.90
CA LEU A 14 -16.89 -5.09 21.30
C LEU A 14 -17.00 -4.99 22.82
N VAL A 15 -17.53 -3.88 23.33
CA VAL A 15 -18.07 -3.78 24.70
C VAL A 15 -19.58 -3.58 24.59
N ALA A 16 -20.33 -4.57 25.08
CA ALA A 16 -21.79 -4.50 25.18
C ALA A 16 -22.18 -3.73 26.45
N VAL A 17 -22.94 -2.67 26.33
CA VAL A 17 -23.61 -1.98 27.44
C VAL A 17 -25.11 -1.95 27.19
N ALA A 18 -25.86 -2.47 28.16
CA ALA A 18 -27.32 -2.51 28.17
C ALA A 18 -27.88 -1.10 28.48
N VAL A 19 -28.92 -0.68 27.75
CA VAL A 19 -29.63 0.59 27.97
C VAL A 19 -31.00 0.31 28.54
N VAL A 20 -31.29 0.92 29.70
CA VAL A 20 -32.60 1.00 30.33
C VAL A 20 -33.37 2.20 29.77
N ALA A 21 -34.61 1.96 29.39
CA ALA A 21 -35.50 2.96 28.85
C ALA A 21 -36.14 3.84 29.98
N GLY A 22 -36.17 5.16 29.74
CA GLY A 22 -36.94 6.11 30.52
C GLY A 22 -37.64 7.09 29.60
N CYS A 23 -38.96 7.04 29.50
CA CYS A 23 -39.82 7.98 28.81
C CYS A 23 -40.07 9.20 29.69
N SER A 24 -39.87 10.41 29.13
CA SER A 24 -40.65 11.60 29.58
C SER A 24 -40.84 12.55 28.39
N SER A 25 -42.10 12.80 28.09
CA SER A 25 -42.62 13.72 27.10
C SER A 25 -42.63 15.14 27.64
N THR A 26 -41.99 16.08 26.96
CA THR A 26 -42.28 17.49 27.04
C THR A 26 -42.26 18.09 25.66
N SER A 27 -43.44 18.55 25.22
CA SER A 27 -43.69 19.28 24.00
C SER A 27 -43.22 20.72 24.18
N SER A 28 -42.19 21.14 23.46
CA SER A 28 -41.90 22.54 23.17
C SER A 28 -41.84 22.70 21.66
N SER A 29 -42.77 23.48 21.15
CA SER A 29 -42.82 23.94 19.76
C SER A 29 -41.70 24.92 19.53
N ASP A 30 -40.59 24.42 18.99
CA ASP A 30 -39.53 25.26 18.44
C ASP A 30 -39.61 25.20 16.91
N SER A 31 -39.94 26.35 16.30
CA SER A 31 -39.95 26.54 14.85
C SER A 31 -38.52 26.65 14.33
N GLY A 32 -37.74 25.55 14.51
CA GLY A 32 -36.45 25.34 13.88
C GLY A 32 -36.66 24.94 12.44
N THR A 33 -36.14 25.74 11.53
CA THR A 33 -36.01 25.38 10.10
C THR A 33 -35.26 24.05 10.00
N SER A 34 -36.00 22.94 9.88
CA SER A 34 -35.43 21.62 9.72
C SER A 34 -34.63 21.59 8.39
N SER A 35 -33.33 21.71 8.49
CA SER A 35 -32.44 21.58 7.34
C SER A 35 -32.62 20.18 6.74
N LYS A 36 -33.28 20.14 5.60
CA LYS A 36 -33.59 18.87 4.93
C LYS A 36 -32.30 18.18 4.49
N THR A 37 -32.04 16.98 5.01
CA THR A 37 -30.85 16.19 4.65
C THR A 37 -30.84 15.91 3.14
N SER A 38 -29.75 16.29 2.47
CA SER A 38 -29.55 15.99 1.04
C SER A 38 -28.98 14.61 0.86
N THR A 39 -29.53 13.86 -0.10
CA THR A 39 -29.06 12.51 -0.46
C THR A 39 -28.54 12.40 -1.88
N ASP A 40 -28.67 13.48 -2.65
CA ASP A 40 -28.31 13.50 -4.06
C ASP A 40 -26.82 13.84 -4.26
N ILE A 41 -26.03 12.86 -4.68
CA ILE A 41 -24.60 13.06 -4.97
C ILE A 41 -24.37 14.06 -6.13
N ALA A 42 -25.36 14.31 -7.00
CA ALA A 42 -25.26 15.30 -8.06
C ALA A 42 -25.25 16.75 -7.51
N ALA A 43 -25.85 16.97 -6.34
CA ALA A 43 -25.84 18.26 -5.67
C ALA A 43 -24.46 18.62 -5.06
N VAL A 44 -23.56 17.66 -4.91
CA VAL A 44 -22.19 17.88 -4.41
C VAL A 44 -21.32 18.46 -5.52
N LYS A 45 -20.83 19.69 -5.32
CA LYS A 45 -19.93 20.38 -6.26
C LYS A 45 -18.47 20.03 -5.99
N VAL A 46 -17.75 19.66 -7.03
CA VAL A 46 -16.29 19.42 -6.99
C VAL A 46 -15.65 20.31 -8.04
N THR A 47 -14.72 21.15 -7.63
CA THR A 47 -13.95 22.04 -8.52
C THR A 47 -12.44 21.78 -8.38
N GLY A 48 -11.65 22.34 -9.28
CA GLY A 48 -10.20 22.13 -9.36
C GLY A 48 -9.83 21.09 -10.44
N ALA A 49 -8.73 21.34 -11.15
CA ALA A 49 -8.22 20.45 -12.18
C ALA A 49 -7.81 19.09 -11.61
N ALA A 50 -7.91 18.02 -12.41
CA ALA A 50 -7.41 16.71 -12.03
C ALA A 50 -5.91 16.78 -11.69
N GLY A 51 -5.52 16.19 -10.56
CA GLY A 51 -4.16 16.26 -10.04
C GLY A 51 -3.85 17.44 -9.12
N ALA A 52 -4.65 18.52 -9.16
CA ALA A 52 -4.58 19.62 -8.18
C ALA A 52 -5.53 19.37 -7.00
N THR A 53 -5.27 20.02 -5.86
CA THR A 53 -6.14 19.94 -4.68
C THR A 53 -7.57 20.36 -5.06
N PRO A 54 -8.57 19.48 -4.89
CA PRO A 54 -9.95 19.83 -5.20
C PRO A 54 -10.59 20.67 -4.08
N THR A 55 -11.62 21.43 -4.46
CA THR A 55 -12.57 22.00 -3.50
C THR A 55 -13.88 21.22 -3.60
N LEU A 56 -14.41 20.78 -2.44
CA LEU A 56 -15.68 20.08 -2.33
C LEU A 56 -16.68 20.95 -1.57
N THR A 57 -17.86 21.15 -2.15
CA THR A 57 -18.99 21.85 -1.50
C THR A 57 -20.23 20.96 -1.58
N ALA A 58 -20.76 20.57 -0.44
CA ALA A 58 -21.99 19.77 -0.32
C ALA A 58 -23.09 20.52 0.42
N PRO A 59 -24.38 20.25 0.11
CA PRO A 59 -25.48 20.61 1.02
C PRO A 59 -25.24 19.99 2.40
N LYS A 60 -25.70 20.65 3.45
CA LYS A 60 -25.50 20.22 4.84
C LYS A 60 -26.83 20.13 5.58
N PRO A 61 -27.10 19.04 6.27
CA PRO A 61 -26.36 17.78 6.27
C PRO A 61 -26.54 16.99 4.96
N PHE A 62 -25.50 16.20 4.58
CA PHE A 62 -25.54 15.27 3.46
C PHE A 62 -25.42 13.84 3.97
N ALA A 63 -26.33 12.95 3.54
CA ALA A 63 -26.31 11.55 3.95
C ALA A 63 -26.73 10.62 2.83
N VAL A 64 -26.13 9.44 2.78
CA VAL A 64 -26.51 8.33 1.87
C VAL A 64 -26.68 7.04 2.65
N VAL A 65 -27.53 6.13 2.15
CA VAL A 65 -27.77 4.81 2.77
C VAL A 65 -26.91 3.69 2.15
N LYS A 66 -26.32 3.95 1.00
CA LYS A 66 -25.39 3.04 0.32
C LYS A 66 -24.25 3.83 -0.29
N THR A 67 -23.09 3.20 -0.44
CA THR A 67 -21.97 3.81 -1.16
C THR A 67 -22.39 4.13 -2.60
N THR A 68 -22.26 5.41 -2.96
CA THR A 68 -22.52 5.93 -4.30
C THR A 68 -21.29 6.64 -4.83
N ARG A 69 -21.14 6.68 -6.15
CA ARG A 69 -20.05 7.41 -6.80
C ARG A 69 -20.50 8.19 -8.01
N ARG A 70 -19.75 9.25 -8.32
CA ARG A 70 -19.88 10.02 -9.56
C ARG A 70 -18.49 10.31 -10.11
N LEU A 71 -18.24 9.96 -11.37
CA LEU A 71 -17.03 10.38 -12.07
C LEU A 71 -17.10 11.88 -12.34
N ILE A 72 -16.08 12.61 -11.91
CA ILE A 72 -15.90 14.05 -12.18
C ILE A 72 -15.15 14.22 -13.50
N THR A 73 -14.05 13.45 -13.65
CA THR A 73 -13.31 13.31 -14.90
C THR A 73 -13.03 11.83 -15.13
N THR A 74 -13.13 11.38 -16.39
CA THR A 74 -12.86 9.99 -16.75
C THR A 74 -11.43 9.88 -17.28
N GLY A 75 -10.61 9.02 -16.65
CA GLY A 75 -9.30 8.67 -17.14
C GLY A 75 -9.34 7.66 -18.28
N THR A 76 -8.21 7.46 -18.93
CA THR A 76 -8.05 6.53 -20.07
C THR A 76 -7.20 5.31 -19.74
N GLY A 77 -6.76 5.18 -18.49
CA GLY A 77 -5.91 4.07 -18.05
C GLY A 77 -6.69 2.77 -17.77
N SER A 78 -6.00 1.79 -17.21
CA SER A 78 -6.58 0.50 -16.84
C SER A 78 -7.72 0.63 -15.84
N ILE A 79 -8.69 -0.28 -15.91
CA ILE A 79 -9.80 -0.33 -14.95
C ILE A 79 -9.31 -0.90 -13.62
N VAL A 80 -9.57 -0.18 -12.54
CA VAL A 80 -9.29 -0.60 -11.15
C VAL A 80 -10.14 -1.80 -10.77
N LYS A 81 -9.50 -2.83 -10.19
CA LYS A 81 -10.18 -4.06 -9.72
C LYS A 81 -9.88 -4.31 -8.24
N PRO A 82 -10.81 -4.93 -7.49
CA PRO A 82 -10.52 -5.39 -6.13
C PRO A 82 -9.24 -6.26 -6.08
N GLY A 83 -8.50 -6.16 -4.99
CA GLY A 83 -7.24 -6.87 -4.79
C GLY A 83 -6.03 -6.26 -5.50
N GLN A 84 -6.21 -5.25 -6.34
CA GLN A 84 -5.08 -4.51 -6.93
C GLN A 84 -4.48 -3.54 -5.93
N ARG A 85 -3.18 -3.32 -6.05
CA ARG A 85 -2.51 -2.19 -5.42
C ARG A 85 -2.86 -0.93 -6.19
N ILE A 86 -3.30 0.10 -5.47
CA ILE A 86 -3.65 1.39 -6.07
C ILE A 86 -2.89 2.51 -5.38
N THR A 87 -2.59 3.57 -6.13
CA THR A 87 -2.06 4.83 -5.62
C THR A 87 -3.06 5.93 -5.96
N ILE A 88 -3.42 6.72 -4.97
CA ILE A 88 -4.40 7.80 -5.10
C ILE A 88 -3.91 9.09 -4.44
N ASP A 89 -4.42 10.24 -4.91
CA ASP A 89 -4.56 11.43 -4.09
C ASP A 89 -6.03 11.56 -3.67
N TYR A 90 -6.31 12.04 -2.46
CA TYR A 90 -7.68 12.15 -1.97
C TYR A 90 -7.89 13.35 -1.03
N LEU A 91 -9.14 13.80 -0.97
CA LEU A 91 -9.69 14.72 0.00
C LEU A 91 -10.90 14.06 0.65
N GLY A 92 -10.92 13.96 1.98
CA GLY A 92 -12.04 13.44 2.78
C GLY A 92 -12.74 14.55 3.55
N VAL A 93 -14.06 14.64 3.42
CA VAL A 93 -14.92 15.65 4.03
C VAL A 93 -16.10 14.96 4.71
N ASN A 94 -16.43 15.40 5.92
CA ASN A 94 -17.61 14.96 6.66
C ASN A 94 -18.89 15.54 6.01
N GLY A 95 -19.84 14.69 5.64
CA GLY A 95 -21.09 15.09 4.99
C GLY A 95 -22.03 15.86 5.91
N THR A 96 -21.96 15.64 7.22
CA THR A 96 -22.82 16.30 8.21
C THR A 96 -22.50 17.78 8.36
N ASP A 97 -21.21 18.12 8.54
CA ASP A 97 -20.79 19.49 8.83
C ASP A 97 -19.91 20.13 7.73
N GLY A 98 -19.46 19.33 6.77
CA GLY A 98 -18.63 19.76 5.65
C GLY A 98 -17.17 20.02 6.03
N LYS A 99 -16.71 19.58 7.20
CA LYS A 99 -15.31 19.72 7.59
C LYS A 99 -14.43 18.67 6.92
N GLN A 100 -13.26 19.12 6.49
CA GLN A 100 -12.23 18.21 6.04
C GLN A 100 -11.67 17.44 7.24
N PHE A 101 -11.64 16.09 7.15
CA PHE A 101 -11.03 15.25 8.18
C PHE A 101 -9.67 14.68 7.74
N ASP A 102 -9.44 14.51 6.44
CA ASP A 102 -8.12 14.07 5.95
C ASP A 102 -7.90 14.44 4.47
N SER A 103 -6.62 14.51 4.06
CA SER A 103 -6.22 14.73 2.68
C SER A 103 -4.79 14.27 2.44
N SER A 104 -4.51 13.72 1.25
CA SER A 104 -3.15 13.46 0.78
C SER A 104 -2.59 14.61 -0.07
N TYR A 105 -3.42 15.53 -0.53
CA TYR A 105 -2.95 16.68 -1.30
C TYR A 105 -2.02 17.57 -0.49
N GLY A 106 -0.95 18.06 -1.13
CA GLY A 106 0.07 18.87 -0.46
C GLY A 106 1.04 18.08 0.43
N LYS A 107 0.88 16.76 0.55
CA LYS A 107 1.83 15.87 1.24
C LYS A 107 2.80 15.26 0.22
N SER A 108 4.02 14.95 0.67
CA SER A 108 5.04 14.31 -0.17
C SER A 108 4.66 12.88 -0.59
N ASP A 109 3.85 12.22 0.23
CA ASP A 109 3.51 10.81 0.06
C ASP A 109 2.04 10.65 -0.36
N ARG A 110 1.81 10.03 -1.50
CA ARG A 110 0.50 9.58 -1.94
C ARG A 110 0.00 8.40 -1.12
N ALA A 111 -1.31 8.25 -1.01
CA ALA A 111 -1.89 7.06 -0.41
C ALA A 111 -1.75 5.87 -1.36
N THR A 112 -1.05 4.82 -0.90
CA THR A 112 -0.87 3.58 -1.65
C THR A 112 -1.28 2.40 -0.77
N PHE A 113 -2.20 1.56 -1.26
CA PHE A 113 -2.74 0.40 -0.53
C PHE A 113 -3.28 -0.65 -1.50
N THR A 114 -3.53 -1.85 -0.99
CA THR A 114 -4.31 -2.86 -1.73
C THR A 114 -5.80 -2.54 -1.59
N LEU A 115 -6.54 -2.58 -2.68
CA LEU A 115 -7.97 -2.33 -2.73
C LEU A 115 -8.73 -3.56 -2.17
N ASP A 116 -8.72 -3.69 -0.85
CA ASP A 116 -9.23 -4.81 -0.08
C ASP A 116 -9.90 -4.27 1.20
N ASP A 117 -11.09 -4.75 1.54
CA ASP A 117 -11.85 -4.31 2.71
C ASP A 117 -11.22 -4.70 4.06
N LYS A 118 -10.17 -5.52 4.04
CA LYS A 118 -9.32 -5.79 5.21
C LYS A 118 -8.32 -4.67 5.49
N GLN A 119 -7.97 -3.87 4.49
CA GLN A 119 -6.98 -2.80 4.61
C GLN A 119 -7.58 -1.41 4.65
N ILE A 120 -8.73 -1.21 4.00
CA ILE A 120 -9.41 0.09 3.90
C ILE A 120 -10.90 -0.07 4.13
N ILE A 121 -11.61 1.06 4.35
CA ILE A 121 -13.07 1.04 4.51
C ILE A 121 -13.75 0.52 3.24
N LYS A 122 -14.82 -0.27 3.44
CA LYS A 122 -15.55 -0.98 2.37
C LYS A 122 -16.05 -0.03 1.27
N GLY A 123 -16.48 1.18 1.66
CA GLY A 123 -16.96 2.19 0.72
C GLY A 123 -15.90 2.64 -0.30
N MET A 124 -14.62 2.68 0.10
CA MET A 124 -13.52 2.96 -0.84
C MET A 124 -13.33 1.83 -1.84
N VAL A 125 -13.41 0.57 -1.39
CA VAL A 125 -13.34 -0.60 -2.28
C VAL A 125 -14.47 -0.55 -3.30
N THR A 126 -15.70 -0.32 -2.85
CA THR A 126 -16.89 -0.22 -3.70
C THR A 126 -16.81 0.96 -4.67
N GLY A 127 -16.43 2.14 -4.17
CA GLY A 127 -16.41 3.38 -4.96
C GLY A 127 -15.31 3.43 -6.01
N LEU A 128 -14.15 2.80 -5.75
CA LEU A 128 -13.01 2.81 -6.68
C LEU A 128 -13.02 1.65 -7.67
N SER A 129 -13.66 0.53 -7.34
CA SER A 129 -13.76 -0.61 -8.26
C SER A 129 -14.47 -0.22 -9.55
N GLY A 130 -13.88 -0.60 -10.71
CA GLY A 130 -14.41 -0.25 -12.03
C GLY A 130 -14.11 1.20 -12.48
N THR A 131 -13.30 1.95 -11.72
CA THR A 131 -12.86 3.30 -12.12
C THR A 131 -11.61 3.21 -13.01
N PRO A 132 -11.54 3.91 -14.15
CA PRO A 132 -10.33 3.98 -14.96
C PRO A 132 -9.21 4.75 -14.22
N VAL A 133 -7.98 4.32 -14.32
CA VAL A 133 -6.80 5.09 -13.88
C VAL A 133 -6.75 6.42 -14.63
N GLY A 134 -6.40 7.49 -13.92
CA GLY A 134 -6.44 8.88 -14.39
C GLY A 134 -7.76 9.59 -14.12
N SER A 135 -8.77 8.89 -13.58
CA SER A 135 -10.06 9.50 -13.21
C SER A 135 -9.96 10.31 -11.92
N ARG A 136 -10.82 11.35 -11.84
CA ARG A 136 -11.26 11.93 -10.57
C ARG A 136 -12.66 11.44 -10.26
N VAL A 137 -12.87 10.90 -9.08
CA VAL A 137 -14.16 10.34 -8.64
C VAL A 137 -14.59 10.96 -7.31
N LEU A 138 -15.86 11.33 -7.20
CA LEU A 138 -16.54 11.65 -5.95
C LEU A 138 -17.20 10.38 -5.44
N ILE A 139 -16.97 10.04 -4.17
CA ILE A 139 -17.55 8.87 -3.51
C ILE A 139 -18.24 9.35 -2.23
N ALA A 140 -19.50 8.95 -2.04
CA ALA A 140 -20.25 9.15 -0.81
C ALA A 140 -20.42 7.79 -0.12
N ILE A 141 -19.95 7.68 1.12
CA ILE A 141 -19.84 6.44 1.89
C ILE A 141 -20.67 6.55 3.15
N PRO A 142 -21.73 5.74 3.32
CA PRO A 142 -22.52 5.71 4.55
C PRO A 142 -21.72 5.10 5.72
N PRO A 143 -22.16 5.29 6.98
CA PRO A 143 -21.51 4.69 8.14
C PRO A 143 -21.26 3.18 8.01
N ALA A 144 -22.23 2.41 7.50
CA ALA A 144 -22.12 0.95 7.36
C ALA A 144 -20.98 0.47 6.45
N ASP A 145 -20.58 1.28 5.47
CA ASP A 145 -19.45 1.01 4.56
C ASP A 145 -18.19 1.82 4.96
N GLY A 146 -18.29 2.66 6.00
CA GLY A 146 -17.22 3.47 6.57
C GLY A 146 -16.77 2.96 7.94
N TYR A 147 -16.96 3.78 8.98
CA TYR A 147 -16.51 3.50 10.36
C TYR A 147 -17.62 2.90 11.24
N GLY A 148 -18.79 2.56 10.67
CA GLY A 148 -19.90 1.93 11.39
C GLY A 148 -20.51 2.81 12.46
N THR A 149 -21.14 2.16 13.45
CA THR A 149 -21.81 2.84 14.58
C THR A 149 -20.83 3.40 15.62
N THR A 150 -19.55 3.13 15.50
CA THR A 150 -18.52 3.67 16.40
C THR A 150 -18.03 5.04 15.94
N GLY A 151 -17.98 5.27 14.61
CA GLY A 151 -17.33 6.43 14.04
C GLY A 151 -15.80 6.38 14.20
N GLU A 152 -15.12 7.52 14.06
CA GLU A 152 -13.68 7.72 14.30
C GLU A 152 -13.49 9.09 14.97
N ALA A 153 -13.48 9.08 16.32
CA ALA A 153 -13.49 10.30 17.13
C ALA A 153 -12.25 11.18 16.89
N ASP A 154 -11.07 10.56 16.73
CA ASP A 154 -9.80 11.28 16.46
C ASP A 154 -9.82 12.02 15.12
N ALA A 155 -10.64 11.56 14.17
CA ALA A 155 -10.87 12.22 12.88
C ALA A 155 -12.13 13.13 12.90
N GLY A 156 -12.84 13.24 14.00
CA GLY A 156 -14.08 14.01 14.09
C GLY A 156 -15.24 13.39 13.30
N ILE A 157 -15.26 12.06 13.17
CA ILE A 157 -16.30 11.33 12.44
C ILE A 157 -17.22 10.64 13.44
N GLY A 158 -18.49 11.04 13.43
CA GLY A 158 -19.53 10.46 14.28
C GLY A 158 -20.12 9.16 13.70
N PRO A 159 -20.95 8.46 14.50
CA PRO A 159 -21.52 7.14 14.15
C PRO A 159 -22.57 7.19 13.02
N THR A 160 -23.07 8.38 12.69
CA THR A 160 -24.09 8.58 11.65
C THR A 160 -23.57 9.34 10.43
N ASP A 161 -22.29 9.71 10.43
CA ASP A 161 -21.74 10.57 9.39
C ASP A 161 -21.51 9.84 8.08
N THR A 162 -22.01 10.43 7.00
CA THR A 162 -21.62 10.07 5.65
C THR A 162 -20.28 10.73 5.30
N LEU A 163 -19.37 9.96 4.74
CA LEU A 163 -18.07 10.46 4.29
C LEU A 163 -18.11 10.80 2.81
N LEU A 164 -17.61 11.97 2.45
CA LEU A 164 -17.46 12.40 1.08
C LEU A 164 -15.96 12.38 0.73
N PHE A 165 -15.59 11.61 -0.30
CA PHE A 165 -14.22 11.59 -0.81
C PHE A 165 -14.16 12.08 -2.24
N VAL A 166 -13.22 12.98 -2.52
CA VAL A 166 -12.76 13.24 -3.89
C VAL A 166 -11.44 12.53 -4.07
N VAL A 167 -11.36 11.64 -5.05
CA VAL A 167 -10.20 10.77 -5.26
C VAL A 167 -9.68 10.90 -6.69
N ASP A 168 -8.39 11.20 -6.84
CA ASP A 168 -7.66 11.07 -8.10
C ASP A 168 -6.95 9.72 -8.14
N VAL A 169 -7.32 8.85 -9.05
CA VAL A 169 -6.70 7.54 -9.23
C VAL A 169 -5.44 7.69 -10.08
N LYS A 170 -4.27 7.53 -9.47
CA LYS A 170 -2.97 7.74 -10.14
C LYS A 170 -2.44 6.50 -10.82
N SER A 171 -2.57 5.34 -10.17
CA SER A 171 -2.15 4.06 -10.73
C SER A 171 -2.93 2.90 -10.12
N SER A 172 -3.02 1.80 -10.86
CA SER A 172 -3.46 0.50 -10.34
C SER A 172 -2.66 -0.61 -11.00
N GLY A 173 -2.44 -1.71 -10.26
CA GLY A 173 -1.73 -2.88 -10.77
C GLY A 173 -1.95 -4.10 -9.90
N ASN A 174 -1.73 -5.27 -10.47
CA ASN A 174 -1.82 -6.51 -9.70
C ASN A 174 -0.68 -6.58 -8.69
N VAL A 175 -0.99 -7.03 -7.47
CA VAL A 175 0.04 -7.37 -6.49
C VAL A 175 0.76 -8.62 -7.00
N LEU A 176 2.05 -8.48 -7.28
CA LEU A 176 2.87 -9.61 -7.71
C LEU A 176 3.12 -10.54 -6.53
N LYS A 177 2.97 -11.84 -6.74
CA LYS A 177 3.31 -12.87 -5.75
C LYS A 177 4.74 -13.40 -5.92
N ARG A 178 5.36 -13.14 -7.06
CA ARG A 178 6.74 -13.50 -7.42
C ARG A 178 7.22 -12.65 -8.59
N ALA A 179 8.50 -12.70 -8.91
CA ALA A 179 9.04 -12.07 -10.10
C ALA A 179 8.33 -12.56 -11.38
N THR A 180 8.05 -11.62 -12.27
CA THR A 180 7.37 -11.86 -13.55
C THR A 180 8.05 -11.03 -14.63
N GLY A 181 8.59 -11.67 -15.63
CA GLY A 181 9.32 -10.96 -16.69
C GLY A 181 9.98 -11.92 -17.63
N THR A 182 11.00 -11.43 -18.34
CA THR A 182 11.79 -12.23 -19.27
C THR A 182 13.00 -12.83 -18.56
N ALA A 183 13.19 -14.13 -18.63
CA ALA A 183 14.39 -14.78 -18.09
C ALA A 183 15.65 -14.24 -18.78
N VAL A 184 16.68 -13.98 -17.98
CA VAL A 184 17.99 -13.50 -18.43
C VAL A 184 18.99 -14.66 -18.27
N LYS A 185 19.87 -14.85 -19.27
CA LYS A 185 20.91 -15.89 -19.20
C LYS A 185 21.85 -15.58 -18.03
N PRO A 186 22.00 -16.50 -17.05
CA PRO A 186 22.89 -16.27 -15.92
C PRO A 186 24.35 -16.17 -16.36
N LYS A 187 25.13 -15.35 -15.66
CA LYS A 187 26.59 -15.29 -15.85
C LYS A 187 27.26 -16.51 -15.26
N ALA A 188 28.27 -17.03 -15.97
CA ALA A 188 29.08 -18.13 -15.47
C ALA A 188 29.83 -17.75 -14.17
N GLY A 189 30.05 -18.73 -13.29
CA GLY A 189 30.76 -18.52 -12.01
C GLY A 189 29.91 -17.93 -10.88
N LEU A 190 28.66 -17.52 -11.14
CA LEU A 190 27.73 -17.07 -10.13
C LEU A 190 26.86 -18.22 -9.58
N PRO A 191 26.23 -18.05 -8.39
CA PRO A 191 25.29 -19.01 -7.85
C PRO A 191 24.17 -19.37 -8.84
N LYS A 192 23.90 -20.68 -8.95
CA LYS A 192 22.79 -21.19 -9.75
C LYS A 192 21.49 -21.05 -8.96
N VAL A 193 20.45 -20.54 -9.60
CA VAL A 193 19.12 -20.40 -9.01
C VAL A 193 18.14 -21.30 -9.75
N THR A 194 17.40 -22.11 -9.00
CA THR A 194 16.27 -22.90 -9.50
C THR A 194 15.02 -22.50 -8.76
N LEU A 195 13.89 -22.40 -9.45
CA LEU A 195 12.63 -21.94 -8.87
C LEU A 195 11.67 -23.11 -8.67
N ASN A 196 11.02 -23.15 -7.53
CA ASN A 196 9.85 -24.00 -7.33
C ASN A 196 8.76 -23.57 -8.32
N LYS A 197 8.25 -24.51 -9.10
CA LYS A 197 7.31 -24.22 -10.20
C LYS A 197 5.97 -23.65 -9.70
N SER A 198 5.51 -24.07 -8.52
CA SER A 198 4.21 -23.64 -7.96
C SER A 198 4.33 -22.32 -7.19
N THR A 199 5.32 -22.18 -6.31
CA THR A 199 5.46 -21.02 -5.42
C THR A 199 6.33 -19.90 -6.00
N GLY A 200 7.34 -20.27 -6.81
CA GLY A 200 8.39 -19.35 -7.26
C GLY A 200 9.56 -19.21 -6.28
N GLN A 201 9.51 -19.90 -5.12
CA GLN A 201 10.60 -19.88 -4.14
C GLN A 201 11.91 -20.34 -4.75
N PRO A 202 13.01 -19.56 -4.61
CA PRO A 202 14.31 -19.92 -5.14
C PRO A 202 15.05 -20.93 -4.26
N THR A 203 15.71 -21.87 -4.90
CA THR A 203 16.79 -22.67 -4.32
C THR A 203 18.12 -22.17 -4.89
N ILE A 204 19.07 -21.81 -4.01
CA ILE A 204 20.35 -21.23 -4.36
C ILE A 204 21.43 -22.29 -4.21
N THR A 205 22.12 -22.63 -5.30
CA THR A 205 23.26 -23.56 -5.30
C THR A 205 24.54 -22.77 -5.56
N LEU A 206 25.44 -22.78 -4.59
CA LEU A 206 26.73 -22.08 -4.67
C LEU A 206 27.71 -22.84 -5.55
N PRO A 207 28.51 -22.16 -6.39
CA PRO A 207 29.62 -22.80 -7.10
C PRO A 207 30.74 -23.12 -6.11
N LYS A 208 31.62 -24.06 -6.54
CA LYS A 208 32.85 -24.32 -5.81
C LYS A 208 33.80 -23.13 -5.94
N GLY A 209 34.51 -22.81 -4.87
CA GLY A 209 35.52 -21.75 -4.86
C GLY A 209 35.15 -20.55 -3.99
N LYS A 210 35.98 -19.50 -4.10
CA LYS A 210 35.82 -18.26 -3.32
C LYS A 210 34.70 -17.38 -3.87
N ALA A 211 33.98 -16.73 -2.98
CA ALA A 211 33.00 -15.71 -3.35
C ALA A 211 33.67 -14.49 -4.01
N PRO A 212 32.95 -13.77 -4.89
CA PRO A 212 33.37 -12.45 -5.35
C PRO A 212 33.65 -11.50 -4.17
N THR A 213 34.70 -10.71 -4.30
CA THR A 213 35.08 -9.69 -3.31
C THR A 213 34.43 -8.33 -3.55
N THR A 214 33.69 -8.19 -4.65
CA THR A 214 32.93 -6.99 -4.99
C THR A 214 31.45 -7.32 -5.07
N LEU A 215 30.61 -6.32 -4.86
CA LEU A 215 29.15 -6.47 -5.00
C LEU A 215 28.77 -6.92 -6.41
N VAL A 216 28.00 -8.00 -6.49
CA VAL A 216 27.35 -8.46 -7.72
C VAL A 216 25.85 -8.24 -7.59
N ALA A 217 25.23 -7.62 -8.59
CA ALA A 217 23.78 -7.41 -8.67
C ALA A 217 23.26 -7.82 -10.06
N GLU A 218 23.10 -9.15 -10.24
CA GLU A 218 22.74 -9.74 -11.53
C GLU A 218 21.23 -9.90 -11.65
N THR A 219 20.65 -9.51 -12.78
CA THR A 219 19.22 -9.70 -13.06
C THR A 219 19.00 -11.09 -13.64
N LEU A 220 18.21 -11.94 -12.98
CA LEU A 220 17.85 -13.28 -13.43
C LEU A 220 16.53 -13.29 -14.22
N ILE A 221 15.60 -12.43 -13.82
CA ILE A 221 14.35 -12.18 -14.53
C ILE A 221 14.22 -10.66 -14.69
N ALA A 222 14.09 -10.19 -15.91
CA ALA A 222 13.91 -8.77 -16.21
C ALA A 222 12.44 -8.39 -16.14
N GLY A 223 12.03 -7.71 -15.06
CA GLY A 223 10.70 -7.17 -14.86
C GLY A 223 10.38 -6.01 -15.81
N LYS A 224 9.09 -5.79 -16.06
CA LYS A 224 8.58 -4.72 -16.94
C LYS A 224 7.93 -3.56 -16.19
N GLY A 225 7.84 -3.64 -14.86
CA GLY A 225 7.22 -2.60 -14.04
C GLY A 225 8.08 -1.32 -13.91
N ALA A 226 7.66 -0.41 -13.03
CA ALA A 226 8.39 0.83 -12.75
C ALA A 226 9.80 0.56 -12.23
N LYS A 227 10.73 1.50 -12.47
CA LYS A 227 12.05 1.46 -11.85
C LYS A 227 11.94 1.73 -10.35
N VAL A 228 12.70 1.00 -9.57
CA VAL A 228 12.92 1.27 -8.14
C VAL A 228 13.78 2.53 -8.03
N LEU A 229 13.27 3.53 -7.33
CA LEU A 229 13.97 4.78 -7.07
C LEU A 229 14.49 4.81 -5.62
N LYS A 230 15.57 5.56 -5.40
CA LYS A 230 16.07 5.87 -4.06
C LYS A 230 14.96 6.52 -3.23
N GLY A 231 14.80 6.08 -1.97
CA GLY A 231 13.79 6.60 -1.04
C GLY A 231 12.45 5.88 -1.10
N GLN A 232 12.22 5.02 -2.08
CA GLN A 232 11.01 4.23 -2.15
C GLN A 232 11.02 3.06 -1.14
N THR A 233 9.82 2.62 -0.77
CA THR A 233 9.61 1.34 -0.09
C THR A 233 9.36 0.26 -1.12
N ILE A 234 10.24 -0.75 -1.19
CA ILE A 234 10.05 -1.93 -2.02
C ILE A 234 9.37 -3.04 -1.23
N THR A 235 8.47 -3.78 -1.87
CA THR A 235 7.90 -5.02 -1.36
C THR A 235 8.55 -6.17 -2.12
N VAL A 236 9.10 -7.15 -1.40
CA VAL A 236 9.91 -8.21 -2.00
C VAL A 236 9.60 -9.57 -1.38
N HIS A 237 9.76 -10.64 -2.18
CA HIS A 237 10.12 -11.94 -1.65
C HIS A 237 11.62 -12.15 -1.81
N TYR A 238 12.26 -12.81 -0.83
CA TYR A 238 13.69 -13.08 -0.88
C TYR A 238 14.08 -14.38 -0.17
N THR A 239 15.23 -14.90 -0.54
CA THR A 239 15.96 -15.93 0.21
C THR A 239 17.41 -15.52 0.30
N GLY A 240 17.98 -15.56 1.52
CA GLY A 240 19.37 -15.25 1.85
C GLY A 240 20.13 -16.49 2.31
N VAL A 241 21.31 -16.77 1.71
CA VAL A 241 22.21 -17.83 2.11
C VAL A 241 23.62 -17.30 2.36
N ILE A 242 24.39 -18.01 3.18
CA ILE A 242 25.80 -17.70 3.48
C ILE A 242 26.72 -18.42 2.52
N TRP A 243 27.69 -17.71 1.96
CA TRP A 243 28.79 -18.28 1.22
C TRP A 243 30.07 -18.25 2.09
N PRO A 244 30.75 -19.40 2.33
CA PRO A 244 30.47 -20.74 1.82
C PRO A 244 29.40 -21.49 2.62
N GLY A 245 28.99 -22.63 2.11
CA GLY A 245 28.13 -23.60 2.80
C GLY A 245 26.65 -23.57 2.41
N GLY A 246 26.13 -22.48 1.88
CA GLY A 246 24.75 -22.41 1.37
C GLY A 246 23.66 -22.43 2.46
N ARG A 247 24.02 -22.24 3.74
CA ARG A 247 23.03 -22.19 4.81
C ARG A 247 22.08 -21.02 4.61
N VAL A 248 20.78 -21.30 4.53
CA VAL A 248 19.73 -20.26 4.55
C VAL A 248 19.72 -19.61 5.93
N PHE A 249 19.87 -18.31 5.99
CA PHE A 249 19.81 -17.56 7.25
C PHE A 249 18.52 -16.76 7.37
N ASP A 250 17.88 -16.41 6.24
CA ASP A 250 16.62 -15.69 6.22
C ASP A 250 15.86 -15.91 4.92
N SER A 251 14.52 -15.94 4.98
CA SER A 251 13.65 -16.08 3.81
C SER A 251 12.23 -15.66 4.10
N SER A 252 11.72 -14.71 3.35
CA SER A 252 10.31 -14.29 3.41
C SER A 252 9.34 -15.36 2.87
N TRP A 253 9.83 -16.29 2.06
CA TRP A 253 9.03 -17.41 1.58
C TRP A 253 8.64 -18.38 2.70
N ALA A 254 9.48 -18.51 3.72
CA ALA A 254 9.22 -19.36 4.87
C ALA A 254 8.03 -18.85 5.72
N SER A 255 7.86 -17.53 5.82
CA SER A 255 6.72 -16.91 6.49
C SER A 255 5.45 -16.83 5.61
N GLY A 256 5.57 -17.13 4.32
CA GLY A 256 4.48 -17.02 3.36
C GLY A 256 4.05 -15.58 3.02
N SER A 257 4.76 -14.57 3.54
CA SER A 257 4.43 -13.16 3.35
C SER A 257 5.61 -12.37 2.84
N PRO A 258 5.42 -11.46 1.85
CA PRO A 258 6.46 -10.55 1.41
C PRO A 258 6.87 -9.60 2.54
N ALA A 259 8.12 -9.14 2.48
CA ALA A 259 8.65 -8.10 3.37
C ALA A 259 8.80 -6.78 2.63
N SER A 260 8.75 -5.66 3.37
CA SER A 260 8.86 -4.31 2.81
C SER A 260 10.03 -3.56 3.44
N PHE A 261 10.84 -2.88 2.60
CA PHE A 261 12.04 -2.17 3.02
C PHE A 261 12.15 -0.82 2.32
N ALA A 262 12.51 0.23 3.07
CA ALA A 262 12.94 1.49 2.48
C ALA A 262 14.32 1.30 1.85
N ILE A 263 14.46 1.64 0.55
CA ILE A 263 15.66 1.34 -0.24
C ILE A 263 16.45 2.60 -0.63
N GLY A 264 17.78 2.50 -0.65
CA GLY A 264 18.67 3.61 -1.00
C GLY A 264 18.85 4.63 0.11
N MET A 265 18.41 4.34 1.35
CA MET A 265 18.39 5.26 2.49
C MET A 265 19.24 4.80 3.69
N GLY A 266 20.06 3.76 3.55
CA GLY A 266 20.84 3.18 4.63
C GLY A 266 19.98 2.46 5.69
N LYS A 267 18.77 2.06 5.34
CA LYS A 267 17.87 1.30 6.24
C LYS A 267 18.02 -0.21 6.08
N VAL A 268 18.75 -0.64 5.08
CA VAL A 268 19.14 -2.02 4.79
C VAL A 268 20.66 -2.07 4.57
N ILE A 269 21.23 -3.26 4.45
CA ILE A 269 22.66 -3.42 4.15
C ILE A 269 23.01 -2.77 2.81
N THR A 270 24.21 -2.22 2.70
CA THR A 270 24.66 -1.43 1.54
C THR A 270 24.51 -2.18 0.22
N GLY A 271 24.72 -3.51 0.23
CA GLY A 271 24.54 -4.34 -0.96
C GLY A 271 23.11 -4.34 -1.51
N TRP A 272 22.09 -4.23 -0.67
CA TRP A 272 20.70 -4.07 -1.09
C TRP A 272 20.44 -2.68 -1.66
N ASP A 273 20.87 -1.63 -0.95
CA ASP A 273 20.69 -0.24 -1.40
C ASP A 273 21.32 -0.01 -2.79
N GLN A 274 22.54 -0.52 -3.00
CA GLN A 274 23.25 -0.38 -4.26
C GLN A 274 22.77 -1.34 -5.36
N GLY A 275 22.35 -2.55 -4.97
CA GLY A 275 22.00 -3.61 -5.92
C GLY A 275 20.56 -3.57 -6.45
N LEU A 276 19.62 -2.96 -5.70
CA LEU A 276 18.19 -2.98 -6.05
C LEU A 276 17.69 -1.65 -6.62
N VAL A 277 18.28 -0.51 -6.27
CA VAL A 277 17.95 0.78 -6.88
C VAL A 277 18.22 0.72 -8.38
N GLY A 278 17.30 1.22 -9.20
CA GLY A 278 17.35 1.17 -10.66
C GLY A 278 16.83 -0.12 -11.29
N LYS A 279 16.65 -1.20 -10.52
CA LYS A 279 15.97 -2.41 -10.99
C LYS A 279 14.49 -2.13 -11.22
N ARG A 280 13.78 -3.04 -11.88
CA ARG A 280 12.35 -2.86 -12.16
C ARG A 280 11.48 -3.78 -11.31
N VAL A 281 10.31 -3.32 -10.96
CA VAL A 281 9.24 -4.17 -10.39
C VAL A 281 8.96 -5.34 -11.34
N GLY A 282 8.81 -6.53 -10.77
CA GLY A 282 8.72 -7.80 -11.49
C GLY A 282 10.06 -8.47 -11.76
N SER A 283 11.20 -7.82 -11.44
CA SER A 283 12.52 -8.43 -11.58
C SER A 283 12.82 -9.44 -10.48
N GLN A 284 13.62 -10.46 -10.81
CA GLN A 284 14.37 -11.25 -9.86
C GLN A 284 15.85 -10.89 -9.96
N VAL A 285 16.45 -10.57 -8.82
CA VAL A 285 17.85 -10.12 -8.74
C VAL A 285 18.63 -11.04 -7.84
N LEU A 286 19.77 -11.55 -8.35
CA LEU A 286 20.80 -12.22 -7.55
C LEU A 286 21.78 -11.17 -7.05
N LEU A 287 21.94 -11.10 -5.73
CA LEU A 287 22.96 -10.28 -5.07
C LEU A 287 24.03 -11.20 -4.47
N VAL A 288 25.31 -10.92 -4.74
CA VAL A 288 26.43 -11.48 -3.98
C VAL A 288 27.09 -10.30 -3.26
N ILE A 289 27.01 -10.30 -1.94
CA ILE A 289 27.33 -9.15 -1.10
C ILE A 289 28.52 -9.48 -0.22
N PRO A 290 29.71 -8.91 -0.47
CA PRO A 290 30.87 -9.12 0.37
C PRO A 290 30.65 -8.47 1.77
N PRO A 291 31.43 -8.87 2.79
CA PRO A 291 31.24 -8.44 4.18
C PRO A 291 31.13 -6.92 4.36
N ASP A 292 31.96 -6.14 3.67
CA ASP A 292 31.99 -4.66 3.73
C ASP A 292 30.72 -3.97 3.19
N LYS A 293 29.94 -4.68 2.37
CA LYS A 293 28.63 -4.23 1.87
C LYS A 293 27.45 -4.94 2.57
N GLY A 294 27.76 -5.89 3.45
CA GLY A 294 26.81 -6.61 4.30
C GLY A 294 26.80 -6.08 5.74
N TYR A 295 27.13 -6.95 6.68
CA TYR A 295 27.15 -6.64 8.12
C TYR A 295 28.54 -6.25 8.66
N GLY A 296 29.54 -6.09 7.78
CA GLY A 296 30.89 -5.68 8.16
C GLY A 296 31.58 -6.69 9.08
N ALA A 297 32.66 -6.22 9.75
CA ALA A 297 33.48 -7.06 10.64
C ALA A 297 32.70 -7.62 11.86
N SER A 298 31.63 -6.95 12.29
CA SER A 298 30.79 -7.40 13.41
C SER A 298 29.89 -8.58 13.06
N GLY A 299 29.55 -8.76 11.77
CA GLY A 299 28.56 -9.74 11.35
C GLY A 299 27.18 -9.49 11.94
N GLN A 300 26.34 -10.53 12.03
CA GLN A 300 25.01 -10.50 12.65
C GLN A 300 24.84 -11.76 13.51
N PRO A 301 25.20 -11.72 14.81
CA PRO A 301 25.21 -12.91 15.69
C PRO A 301 23.85 -13.61 15.78
N ASN A 302 22.75 -12.86 15.85
CA ASN A 302 21.40 -13.43 15.95
C ASN A 302 21.01 -14.27 14.70
N ALA A 303 21.55 -13.93 13.52
CA ALA A 303 21.40 -14.71 12.30
C ALA A 303 22.57 -15.68 12.07
N LYS A 304 23.51 -15.79 13.02
CA LYS A 304 24.74 -16.58 12.92
C LYS A 304 25.56 -16.23 11.68
N ILE A 305 25.66 -14.94 11.35
CA ILE A 305 26.46 -14.38 10.27
C ILE A 305 27.76 -13.85 10.86
N LYS A 306 28.90 -14.35 10.38
CA LYS A 306 30.23 -13.88 10.79
C LYS A 306 30.63 -12.64 10.00
N GLY A 307 31.55 -11.84 10.54
CA GLY A 307 32.09 -10.66 9.87
C GLY A 307 32.89 -10.94 8.60
N THR A 308 33.18 -12.21 8.30
CA THR A 308 33.86 -12.67 7.07
C THR A 308 32.92 -13.30 6.05
N ASP A 309 31.65 -13.44 6.38
CA ASP A 309 30.69 -14.13 5.53
C ASP A 309 30.23 -13.25 4.37
N THR A 310 30.31 -13.79 3.15
CA THR A 310 29.64 -13.23 1.97
C THR A 310 28.20 -13.70 1.97
N LEU A 311 27.27 -12.76 1.72
CA LEU A 311 25.84 -13.05 1.65
C LEU A 311 25.40 -13.18 0.21
N VAL A 312 24.55 -14.15 -0.05
CA VAL A 312 23.91 -14.33 -1.37
C VAL A 312 22.41 -14.23 -1.19
N PHE A 313 21.77 -13.30 -1.90
CA PHE A 313 20.33 -13.17 -1.91
C PHE A 313 19.78 -13.39 -3.32
N VAL A 314 18.61 -13.98 -3.37
CA VAL A 314 17.72 -13.91 -4.54
C VAL A 314 16.49 -13.14 -4.13
N VAL A 315 16.24 -12.02 -4.80
CA VAL A 315 15.20 -11.03 -4.44
C VAL A 315 14.23 -10.87 -5.60
N ASP A 316 12.97 -11.17 -5.35
CA ASP A 316 11.85 -10.87 -6.26
C ASP A 316 11.28 -9.51 -5.89
N ILE A 317 11.38 -8.51 -6.77
CA ILE A 317 10.82 -7.18 -6.55
C ILE A 317 9.36 -7.21 -6.97
N LEU A 318 8.46 -7.18 -6.00
CA LEU A 318 7.01 -7.32 -6.22
C LEU A 318 6.33 -5.97 -6.42
N ASP A 319 6.87 -4.93 -5.77
CA ASP A 319 6.34 -3.57 -5.82
C ASP A 319 7.40 -2.54 -5.40
N ALA A 320 7.18 -1.27 -5.79
CA ALA A 320 7.93 -0.12 -5.32
C ALA A 320 6.97 1.08 -5.20
N ALA A 321 6.88 1.65 -4.00
CA ALA A 321 6.00 2.79 -3.69
C ALA A 321 6.79 3.93 -3.03
N ALA A 322 6.33 5.15 -3.22
CA ALA A 322 6.89 6.34 -2.57
C ALA A 322 6.58 6.35 -1.06
#